data_36b28725342335aca3e4c6757f11a739
#
_entry.id   36b28725342335aca3e4c6757f11a739
#
_cell.length_a   1.000
_cell.length_b   1.000
_cell.length_c   1.000
_cell.angle_alpha   90.00
_cell.angle_beta   90.00
_cell.angle_gamma   90.00
#
_symmetry.space_group_name_H-M   'P 1'
#
loop_
_entity.id
_entity.type
_entity.pdbx_description
1 polymer ?
#
loop_
_entity_poly.entity_id
_entity_poly.type
_entity_poly.pdbx_seq_one_letter_code
_entity_poly.pdbx_strand_id
1 'polypeptide(L)'
;MAFAGLFGGVLLGLAARLGRFCTLGAIEDLYYGATSTRFAMWGIALGVALIGTFGLSAGGLLDLSHTLYLSLAWNPYASIIGGLTFGYGMAIAGNCGYGALARMGCGDLRSFMISVVMGVSGYVALGGPLSSTRLALFPTSEVGTHTPGLAHLVARHIPVDLHIVGITAGVLLVAVTLLHKGLRASPASIFWGAVVGVAVVSGWAATQWISANGFDRSIVISHTFTAPVGETLLYLMTSSGNTISFGTGSVAGVILGALAGCLIKGHMRWEACEDPRELRRQMGGAVLMGFGAVVAVGCSVGQGLSAFSVLAYSAPVTLACIVLGAVIGLRQLVEGFSRID
;
A
#
# COMPACT_ATOMS: atom_id res chain seq x y z
N MET A 1 -1.05 -17.98 8.41
CA MET A 1 -0.98 -16.82 7.49
C MET A 1 -2.11 -15.82 7.75
N ALA A 2 -3.40 -16.19 7.62
CA ALA A 2 -4.53 -15.27 7.70
C ALA A 2 -4.65 -14.47 9.01
N PHE A 3 -4.45 -15.10 10.17
CA PHE A 3 -4.50 -14.40 11.47
C PHE A 3 -3.43 -13.32 11.61
N ALA A 4 -2.25 -13.54 11.05
CA ALA A 4 -1.19 -12.54 11.04
C ALA A 4 -1.57 -11.33 10.17
N GLY A 5 -2.13 -11.59 8.98
CA GLY A 5 -2.68 -10.55 8.12
C GLY A 5 -3.83 -9.79 8.79
N LEU A 6 -4.72 -10.50 9.48
CA LEU A 6 -5.85 -9.91 10.20
C LEU A 6 -5.38 -8.96 11.30
N PHE A 7 -4.40 -9.35 12.11
CA PHE A 7 -3.87 -8.49 13.17
C PHE A 7 -3.32 -7.17 12.63
N GLY A 8 -2.39 -7.22 11.67
CA GLY A 8 -1.84 -6.01 11.05
C GLY A 8 -2.90 -5.21 10.29
N GLY A 9 -3.85 -5.90 9.64
CA GLY A 9 -4.99 -5.29 8.98
C GLY A 9 -5.88 -4.49 9.96
N VAL A 10 -6.17 -5.02 11.15
CA VAL A 10 -6.95 -4.31 12.19
C VAL A 10 -6.23 -3.04 12.62
N LEU A 11 -4.92 -3.10 12.85
CA LEU A 11 -4.13 -1.90 13.18
C LEU A 11 -4.21 -0.85 12.08
N LEU A 12 -4.10 -1.26 10.83
CA LEU A 12 -4.25 -0.38 9.68
C LEU A 12 -5.66 0.20 9.60
N GLY A 13 -6.70 -0.60 9.77
CA GLY A 13 -8.10 -0.14 9.76
C GLY A 13 -8.39 0.91 10.85
N LEU A 14 -7.89 0.69 12.07
CA LEU A 14 -7.96 1.66 13.16
C LEU A 14 -7.20 2.95 12.81
N ALA A 15 -5.99 2.84 12.26
CA ALA A 15 -5.19 3.99 11.85
C ALA A 15 -5.87 4.81 10.74
N ALA A 16 -6.53 4.15 9.77
CA ALA A 16 -7.31 4.82 8.74
C ALA A 16 -8.43 5.67 9.34
N ARG A 17 -9.11 5.14 10.33
CA ARG A 17 -10.32 5.77 10.87
C ARG A 17 -10.05 6.72 12.04
N LEU A 18 -9.28 6.30 13.03
CA LEU A 18 -8.94 7.11 14.20
C LEU A 18 -7.83 8.11 13.90
N GLY A 19 -6.82 7.67 13.13
CA GLY A 19 -5.68 8.49 12.72
C GLY A 19 -5.89 9.30 11.43
N ARG A 20 -6.94 9.03 10.66
CA ARG A 20 -7.17 9.62 9.32
C ARG A 20 -6.00 9.38 8.36
N PHE A 21 -5.33 8.23 8.51
CA PHE A 21 -4.24 7.84 7.63
C PHE A 21 -4.78 7.50 6.24
N CYS A 22 -4.44 8.30 5.24
CA CYS A 22 -4.90 8.14 3.86
C CYS A 22 -3.87 8.70 2.89
N THR A 23 -3.53 7.95 1.83
CA THR A 23 -2.57 8.38 0.80
C THR A 23 -3.13 9.54 -0.01
N LEU A 24 -4.34 9.38 -0.56
CA LEU A 24 -4.96 10.42 -1.37
C LEU A 24 -5.17 11.70 -0.55
N GLY A 25 -5.71 11.58 0.67
CA GLY A 25 -5.92 12.74 1.52
C GLY A 25 -4.61 13.45 1.92
N ALA A 26 -3.47 12.74 2.01
CA ALA A 26 -2.18 13.38 2.23
C ALA A 26 -1.70 14.18 0.99
N ILE A 27 -1.98 13.65 -0.21
CA ILE A 27 -1.65 14.34 -1.48
C ILE A 27 -2.58 15.53 -1.69
N GLU A 28 -3.88 15.39 -1.42
CA GLU A 28 -4.88 16.48 -1.49
C GLU A 28 -4.51 17.64 -0.56
N ASP A 29 -4.23 17.34 0.71
CA ASP A 29 -3.83 18.35 1.69
C ASP A 29 -2.56 19.11 1.24
N LEU A 30 -1.61 18.41 0.64
CA LEU A 30 -0.38 19.01 0.13
C LEU A 30 -0.63 19.85 -1.13
N TYR A 31 -1.46 19.34 -2.06
CA TYR A 31 -1.72 20.00 -3.34
C TYR A 31 -2.58 21.27 -3.17
N TYR A 32 -3.61 21.20 -2.35
CA TYR A 32 -4.49 22.36 -2.08
C TYR A 32 -3.96 23.28 -0.98
N GLY A 33 -2.78 23.00 -0.42
CA GLY A 33 -2.12 23.85 0.57
C GLY A 33 -2.81 23.91 1.93
N ALA A 34 -3.69 22.95 2.25
CA ALA A 34 -4.44 22.93 3.49
C ALA A 34 -3.53 22.67 4.70
N THR A 35 -2.85 21.52 4.71
CA THR A 35 -1.86 21.14 5.73
C THR A 35 -0.89 20.08 5.20
N SER A 36 0.33 20.05 5.69
CA SER A 36 1.30 18.98 5.39
C SER A 36 1.41 17.92 6.49
N THR A 37 0.53 17.98 7.50
CA THR A 37 0.58 17.10 8.68
C THR A 37 0.36 15.63 8.32
N ARG A 38 -0.59 15.31 7.40
CA ARG A 38 -0.81 13.94 6.95
C ARG A 38 0.36 13.39 6.15
N PHE A 39 1.02 14.24 5.37
CA PHE A 39 2.23 13.84 4.64
C PHE A 39 3.39 13.55 5.60
N ALA A 40 3.56 14.38 6.63
CA ALA A 40 4.54 14.13 7.69
C ALA A 40 4.21 12.86 8.51
N MET A 41 2.93 12.55 8.73
CA MET A 41 2.49 11.28 9.33
C MET A 41 2.93 10.06 8.50
N TRP A 42 2.93 10.16 7.16
CA TRP A 42 3.49 9.15 6.27
C TRP A 42 4.98 8.95 6.49
N GLY A 43 5.73 10.01 6.73
CA GLY A 43 7.15 9.95 7.06
C GLY A 43 7.43 9.21 8.37
N ILE A 44 6.60 9.40 9.41
CA ILE A 44 6.70 8.60 10.65
C ILE A 44 6.42 7.13 10.37
N ALA A 45 5.36 6.81 9.61
CA ALA A 45 5.02 5.43 9.29
C ALA A 45 6.15 4.72 8.53
N LEU A 46 6.73 5.39 7.53
CA LEU A 46 7.89 4.90 6.79
C LEU A 46 9.13 4.72 7.65
N GLY A 47 9.46 5.72 8.47
CA GLY A 47 10.63 5.66 9.33
C GLY A 47 10.55 4.52 10.35
N VAL A 48 9.39 4.34 11.00
CA VAL A 48 9.16 3.21 11.92
C VAL A 48 9.20 1.88 11.19
N ALA A 49 8.61 1.79 9.99
CA ALA A 49 8.66 0.59 9.17
C ALA A 49 10.10 0.22 8.77
N LEU A 50 10.93 1.21 8.36
CA LEU A 50 12.36 1.01 8.07
C LEU A 50 13.14 0.51 9.27
N ILE A 51 13.04 1.22 10.41
CA ILE A 51 13.74 0.84 11.64
C ILE A 51 13.35 -0.58 12.06
N GLY A 52 12.06 -0.89 12.07
CA GLY A 52 11.57 -2.20 12.48
C GLY A 52 11.98 -3.31 11.53
N THR A 53 11.88 -3.11 10.20
CA THR A 53 12.22 -4.11 9.20
C THR A 53 13.72 -4.44 9.21
N PHE A 54 14.59 -3.42 9.21
CA PHE A 54 16.03 -3.62 9.29
C PHE A 54 16.48 -4.08 10.68
N GLY A 55 15.76 -3.70 11.75
CA GLY A 55 15.96 -4.21 13.09
C GLY A 55 15.66 -5.71 13.19
N LEU A 56 14.55 -6.19 12.61
CA LEU A 56 14.25 -7.62 12.50
C LEU A 56 15.32 -8.36 11.71
N SER A 57 15.80 -7.77 10.62
CA SER A 57 16.86 -8.39 9.83
C SER A 57 18.19 -8.43 10.56
N ALA A 58 18.57 -7.40 11.31
CA ALA A 58 19.76 -7.38 12.16
C ALA A 58 19.69 -8.45 13.28
N GLY A 59 18.49 -8.72 13.79
CA GLY A 59 18.23 -9.80 14.75
C GLY A 59 18.17 -11.20 14.14
N GLY A 60 18.38 -11.36 12.82
CA GLY A 60 18.29 -12.65 12.13
C GLY A 60 16.86 -13.21 12.01
N LEU A 61 15.85 -12.39 12.32
CA LEU A 61 14.44 -12.76 12.28
C LEU A 61 13.78 -12.53 10.91
N LEU A 62 14.44 -11.83 10.00
CA LEU A 62 13.95 -11.52 8.65
C LEU A 62 15.08 -11.62 7.63
N ASP A 63 14.89 -12.44 6.62
CA ASP A 63 15.76 -12.47 5.44
C ASP A 63 15.19 -11.54 4.37
N LEU A 64 15.87 -10.40 4.16
CA LEU A 64 15.46 -9.39 3.20
C LEU A 64 15.46 -9.91 1.75
N SER A 65 16.36 -10.85 1.42
CA SER A 65 16.50 -11.39 0.05
C SER A 65 15.28 -12.22 -0.38
N HIS A 66 14.57 -12.82 0.56
CA HIS A 66 13.36 -13.61 0.34
C HIS A 66 12.07 -12.79 0.35
N THR A 67 12.16 -11.46 0.52
CA THR A 67 10.98 -10.60 0.45
C THR A 67 10.53 -10.40 -1.00
N LEU A 68 9.21 -10.31 -1.23
CA LEU A 68 8.62 -10.17 -2.56
C LEU A 68 9.27 -9.08 -3.43
N TYR A 69 9.55 -7.91 -2.84
CA TYR A 69 10.05 -6.76 -3.59
C TYR A 69 11.54 -6.84 -3.93
N LEU A 70 12.30 -7.62 -3.17
CA LEU A 70 13.73 -7.83 -3.42
C LEU A 70 14.02 -9.14 -4.17
N SER A 71 13.04 -10.05 -4.29
CA SER A 71 13.14 -11.28 -5.08
C SER A 71 12.79 -11.10 -6.55
N LEU A 72 12.18 -9.96 -6.94
CA LEU A 72 11.81 -9.64 -8.31
C LEU A 72 12.78 -8.63 -8.92
N ALA A 73 13.22 -8.86 -10.15
CA ALA A 73 14.03 -7.90 -10.89
C ALA A 73 13.22 -6.62 -11.16
N TRP A 74 13.82 -5.48 -10.85
CA TRP A 74 13.14 -4.20 -11.02
C TRP A 74 12.97 -3.81 -12.48
N ASN A 75 11.75 -3.50 -12.88
CA ASN A 75 11.41 -2.95 -14.19
C ASN A 75 11.00 -1.46 -14.03
N PRO A 76 11.86 -0.48 -14.43
CA PRO A 76 11.56 0.93 -14.28
C PRO A 76 10.30 1.38 -15.03
N TYR A 77 10.06 0.85 -16.23
CA TYR A 77 8.88 1.20 -17.03
C TYR A 77 7.59 0.75 -16.36
N ALA A 78 7.59 -0.44 -15.75
CA ALA A 78 6.47 -0.95 -14.97
C ALA A 78 6.18 -0.05 -13.76
N SER A 79 7.21 0.39 -13.05
CA SER A 79 7.09 1.31 -11.91
C SER A 79 6.52 2.67 -12.32
N ILE A 80 6.97 3.24 -13.44
CA ILE A 80 6.52 4.56 -13.91
C ILE A 80 5.09 4.49 -14.43
N ILE A 81 4.82 3.61 -15.38
CA ILE A 81 3.50 3.51 -16.03
C ILE A 81 2.45 3.02 -15.04
N GLY A 82 2.76 1.97 -14.28
CA GLY A 82 1.86 1.43 -13.27
C GLY A 82 1.58 2.42 -12.15
N GLY A 83 2.61 3.13 -11.67
CA GLY A 83 2.47 4.17 -10.65
C GLY A 83 1.62 5.36 -11.09
N LEU A 84 1.86 5.90 -12.29
CA LEU A 84 1.06 6.98 -12.87
C LEU A 84 -0.41 6.57 -13.07
N THR A 85 -0.63 5.38 -13.65
CA THR A 85 -1.98 4.85 -13.87
C THR A 85 -2.72 4.62 -12.56
N PHE A 86 -2.04 4.05 -11.56
CA PHE A 86 -2.61 3.86 -10.23
C PHE A 86 -2.97 5.18 -9.56
N GLY A 87 -2.03 6.15 -9.55
CA GLY A 87 -2.24 7.46 -8.93
C GLY A 87 -3.37 8.24 -9.57
N TYR A 88 -3.42 8.27 -10.89
CA TYR A 88 -4.50 8.90 -11.65
C TYR A 88 -5.85 8.23 -11.35
N GLY A 89 -5.91 6.89 -11.39
CA GLY A 89 -7.10 6.13 -11.03
C GLY A 89 -7.56 6.41 -9.59
N MET A 90 -6.62 6.55 -8.65
CA MET A 90 -6.88 6.87 -7.25
C MET A 90 -7.56 8.24 -7.09
N ALA A 91 -7.11 9.26 -7.83
CA ALA A 91 -7.72 10.58 -7.80
C ALA A 91 -9.15 10.54 -8.37
N ILE A 92 -9.36 9.88 -9.52
CA ILE A 92 -10.68 9.76 -10.16
C ILE A 92 -11.66 8.95 -9.29
N ALA A 93 -11.18 7.88 -8.64
CA ALA A 93 -11.99 7.07 -7.73
C ALA A 93 -12.30 7.79 -6.40
N GLY A 94 -11.53 8.83 -6.05
CA GLY A 94 -11.65 9.55 -4.78
C GLY A 94 -11.15 8.78 -3.56
N ASN A 95 -10.52 7.62 -3.75
CA ASN A 95 -9.96 6.76 -2.72
C ASN A 95 -8.82 5.90 -3.24
N CYS A 96 -7.83 5.58 -2.38
CA CYS A 96 -6.94 4.44 -2.67
C CYS A 96 -7.62 3.13 -2.23
N GLY A 97 -7.09 1.98 -2.67
CA GLY A 97 -7.66 0.67 -2.33
C GLY A 97 -7.78 0.43 -0.82
N TYR A 98 -6.76 0.81 -0.04
CA TYR A 98 -6.80 0.76 1.41
C TYR A 98 -7.87 1.70 2.01
N GLY A 99 -7.96 2.94 1.49
CA GLY A 99 -8.97 3.91 1.92
C GLY A 99 -10.39 3.46 1.61
N ALA A 100 -10.59 2.80 0.46
CA ALA A 100 -11.88 2.24 0.09
C ALA A 100 -12.31 1.12 1.05
N LEU A 101 -11.41 0.19 1.41
CA LEU A 101 -11.69 -0.85 2.41
C LEU A 101 -12.05 -0.25 3.78
N ALA A 102 -11.33 0.78 4.22
CA ALA A 102 -11.60 1.44 5.48
C ALA A 102 -12.95 2.19 5.50
N ARG A 103 -13.36 2.79 4.36
CA ARG A 103 -14.69 3.41 4.24
C ARG A 103 -15.79 2.37 4.14
N MET A 104 -15.56 1.28 3.41
CA MET A 104 -16.48 0.15 3.33
C MET A 104 -16.81 -0.41 4.73
N GLY A 105 -15.82 -0.56 5.62
CA GLY A 105 -16.01 -0.98 7.00
C GLY A 105 -16.93 -0.05 7.83
N CYS A 106 -17.14 1.19 7.37
CA CYS A 106 -18.00 2.18 8.01
C CYS A 106 -19.40 2.31 7.37
N GLY A 107 -19.71 1.49 6.35
CA GLY A 107 -21.00 1.47 5.69
C GLY A 107 -21.09 2.25 4.37
N ASP A 108 -19.96 2.69 3.80
CA ASP A 108 -19.94 3.36 2.48
C ASP A 108 -20.04 2.31 1.34
N LEU A 109 -21.21 2.19 0.74
CA LEU A 109 -21.49 1.28 -0.37
C LEU A 109 -20.74 1.66 -1.65
N ARG A 110 -20.45 2.94 -1.87
CA ARG A 110 -19.61 3.37 -3.00
C ARG A 110 -18.21 2.77 -2.91
N SER A 111 -17.62 2.86 -1.72
CA SER A 111 -16.29 2.30 -1.48
C SER A 111 -16.27 0.78 -1.59
N PHE A 112 -17.38 0.10 -1.25
CA PHE A 112 -17.54 -1.34 -1.54
C PHE A 112 -17.45 -1.62 -3.04
N MET A 113 -18.23 -0.90 -3.86
CA MET A 113 -18.21 -1.08 -5.33
C MET A 113 -16.82 -0.77 -5.91
N ILE A 114 -16.16 0.31 -5.47
CA ILE A 114 -14.80 0.66 -5.87
C ILE A 114 -13.82 -0.48 -5.53
N SER A 115 -13.91 -1.06 -4.33
CA SER A 115 -13.05 -2.16 -3.90
C SER A 115 -13.24 -3.40 -4.76
N VAL A 116 -14.49 -3.77 -5.04
CA VAL A 116 -14.83 -4.93 -5.88
C VAL A 116 -14.29 -4.73 -7.31
N VAL A 117 -14.57 -3.59 -7.94
CA VAL A 117 -14.11 -3.30 -9.31
C VAL A 117 -12.58 -3.26 -9.38
N MET A 118 -11.91 -2.64 -8.40
CA MET A 118 -10.45 -2.62 -8.31
C MET A 118 -9.88 -4.05 -8.15
N GLY A 119 -10.45 -4.86 -7.29
CA GLY A 119 -10.01 -6.25 -7.08
C GLY A 119 -10.18 -7.10 -8.33
N VAL A 120 -11.34 -7.02 -9.01
CA VAL A 120 -11.60 -7.74 -10.25
C VAL A 120 -10.64 -7.28 -11.36
N SER A 121 -10.49 -5.97 -11.59
CA SER A 121 -9.58 -5.45 -12.63
C SER A 121 -8.13 -5.81 -12.35
N GLY A 122 -7.70 -5.77 -11.08
CA GLY A 122 -6.38 -6.23 -10.68
C GLY A 122 -6.19 -7.73 -10.97
N TYR A 123 -7.16 -8.55 -10.67
CA TYR A 123 -7.06 -9.99 -10.90
C TYR A 123 -7.11 -10.36 -12.40
N VAL A 124 -7.90 -9.62 -13.20
CA VAL A 124 -7.90 -9.73 -14.68
C VAL A 124 -6.52 -9.44 -15.26
N ALA A 125 -5.78 -8.49 -14.67
CA ALA A 125 -4.41 -8.17 -15.08
C ALA A 125 -3.37 -9.13 -14.50
N LEU A 126 -3.59 -9.69 -13.30
CA LEU A 126 -2.64 -10.56 -12.61
C LEU A 126 -2.62 -11.98 -13.16
N GLY A 127 -3.75 -12.63 -13.24
CA GLY A 127 -3.90 -14.03 -13.65
C GLY A 127 -5.03 -14.27 -14.65
N GLY A 128 -5.71 -13.22 -15.11
CA GLY A 128 -6.81 -13.28 -16.08
C GLY A 128 -6.35 -13.06 -17.53
N PRO A 129 -7.28 -12.71 -18.43
CA PRO A 129 -7.03 -12.61 -19.87
C PRO A 129 -5.99 -11.54 -20.25
N LEU A 130 -5.75 -10.53 -19.41
CA LEU A 130 -4.73 -9.50 -19.66
C LEU A 130 -3.34 -9.86 -19.12
N SER A 131 -3.19 -11.00 -18.45
CA SER A 131 -1.91 -11.40 -17.84
C SER A 131 -0.81 -11.63 -18.89
N SER A 132 -1.12 -12.28 -20.01
CA SER A 132 -0.18 -12.51 -21.11
C SER A 132 0.29 -11.20 -21.75
N THR A 133 -0.63 -10.27 -22.00
CA THR A 133 -0.30 -8.94 -22.55
C THR A 133 0.55 -8.14 -21.56
N ARG A 134 0.20 -8.18 -20.27
CA ARG A 134 0.98 -7.54 -19.23
C ARG A 134 2.41 -8.08 -19.16
N LEU A 135 2.58 -9.40 -19.17
CA LEU A 135 3.90 -10.04 -19.13
C LEU A 135 4.73 -9.75 -20.38
N ALA A 136 4.09 -9.64 -21.55
CA ALA A 136 4.77 -9.25 -22.78
C ALA A 136 5.26 -7.79 -22.75
N LEU A 137 4.46 -6.87 -22.20
CA LEU A 137 4.81 -5.44 -22.09
C LEU A 137 5.74 -5.15 -20.92
N PHE A 138 5.53 -5.82 -19.80
CA PHE A 138 6.25 -5.62 -18.53
C PHE A 138 6.74 -6.98 -18.01
N PRO A 139 7.80 -7.55 -18.61
CA PRO A 139 8.32 -8.83 -18.18
C PRO A 139 8.77 -8.76 -16.71
N THR A 140 8.34 -9.75 -15.94
CA THR A 140 8.78 -9.99 -14.58
C THR A 140 9.73 -11.17 -14.60
N SER A 141 10.98 -10.97 -14.14
CA SER A 141 11.98 -12.00 -13.97
C SER A 141 12.43 -12.08 -12.52
N GLU A 142 12.91 -13.22 -12.12
CA GLU A 142 13.57 -13.35 -10.82
C GLU A 142 14.88 -12.56 -10.81
N VAL A 143 15.31 -12.15 -9.62
CA VAL A 143 16.57 -11.43 -9.45
C VAL A 143 17.73 -12.33 -9.83
N GLY A 144 18.61 -11.83 -10.70
CA GLY A 144 19.86 -12.47 -11.03
C GLY A 144 20.90 -12.32 -9.90
N THR A 145 22.09 -11.85 -10.24
CA THR A 145 23.22 -11.76 -9.31
C THR A 145 23.14 -10.62 -8.29
N HIS A 146 22.22 -9.66 -8.46
CA HIS A 146 22.17 -8.43 -7.64
C HIS A 146 20.76 -8.14 -7.13
N THR A 147 20.61 -8.10 -5.82
CA THR A 147 19.36 -7.72 -5.14
C THR A 147 19.01 -6.25 -5.43
N PRO A 148 17.79 -5.93 -5.93
CA PRO A 148 17.40 -4.59 -6.33
C PRO A 148 17.00 -3.70 -5.13
N GLY A 149 17.92 -3.45 -4.21
CA GLY A 149 17.72 -2.66 -3.01
C GLY A 149 18.73 -1.54 -2.84
N LEU A 150 18.25 -0.32 -2.46
CA LEU A 150 19.10 0.85 -2.20
C LEU A 150 20.12 0.58 -1.10
N ALA A 151 19.70 -0.13 -0.02
CA ALA A 151 20.62 -0.48 1.06
C ALA A 151 21.72 -1.42 0.58
N HIS A 152 21.41 -2.38 -0.30
CA HIS A 152 22.39 -3.28 -0.92
C HIS A 152 23.36 -2.53 -1.83
N LEU A 153 22.86 -1.51 -2.55
CA LEU A 153 23.71 -0.64 -3.37
C LEU A 153 24.73 0.12 -2.52
N VAL A 154 24.26 0.75 -1.43
CA VAL A 154 25.14 1.50 -0.51
C VAL A 154 26.17 0.59 0.16
N ALA A 155 25.74 -0.56 0.70
CA ALA A 155 26.61 -1.53 1.34
C ALA A 155 27.69 -2.11 0.39
N ARG A 156 27.42 -2.11 -0.92
CA ARG A 156 28.38 -2.55 -1.94
C ARG A 156 29.49 -1.52 -2.19
N HIS A 157 29.18 -0.23 -2.09
CA HIS A 157 30.15 0.84 -2.39
C HIS A 157 30.88 1.35 -1.13
N ILE A 158 30.24 1.23 0.02
CA ILE A 158 30.77 1.68 1.31
C ILE A 158 30.79 0.46 2.24
N PRO A 159 31.90 0.17 2.94
CA PRO A 159 32.00 -0.97 3.86
C PRO A 159 31.20 -0.73 5.14
N VAL A 160 29.87 -0.65 5.00
CA VAL A 160 28.91 -0.46 6.09
C VAL A 160 27.90 -1.60 6.03
N ASP A 161 27.53 -2.13 7.19
CA ASP A 161 26.51 -3.17 7.28
C ASP A 161 25.16 -2.69 6.72
N LEU A 162 24.54 -3.56 5.92
CA LEU A 162 23.24 -3.35 5.31
C LEU A 162 22.18 -2.85 6.32
N HIS A 163 22.21 -3.43 7.52
CA HIS A 163 21.25 -3.12 8.59
C HIS A 163 21.42 -1.68 9.12
N ILE A 164 22.67 -1.24 9.25
CA ILE A 164 22.98 0.12 9.71
C ILE A 164 22.44 1.14 8.70
N VAL A 165 22.61 0.89 7.40
CA VAL A 165 22.08 1.78 6.34
C VAL A 165 20.56 1.93 6.45
N GLY A 166 19.82 0.84 6.63
CA GLY A 166 18.37 0.90 6.74
C GLY A 166 17.89 1.57 8.03
N ILE A 167 18.50 1.24 9.17
CA ILE A 167 18.15 1.83 10.47
C ILE A 167 18.46 3.33 10.47
N THR A 168 19.63 3.74 9.99
CA THR A 168 20.01 5.17 9.93
C THR A 168 19.10 5.96 9.00
N ALA A 169 18.72 5.40 7.84
CA ALA A 169 17.75 6.02 6.95
C ALA A 169 16.39 6.20 7.65
N GLY A 170 15.92 5.19 8.37
CA GLY A 170 14.68 5.26 9.14
C GLY A 170 14.72 6.30 10.26
N VAL A 171 15.81 6.33 11.05
CA VAL A 171 16.00 7.32 12.14
C VAL A 171 16.06 8.72 11.57
N LEU A 172 16.81 8.94 10.48
CA LEU A 172 16.90 10.23 9.81
C LEU A 172 15.52 10.70 9.34
N LEU A 173 14.74 9.81 8.72
CA LEU A 173 13.40 10.14 8.23
C LEU A 173 12.46 10.51 9.39
N VAL A 174 12.47 9.78 10.50
CA VAL A 174 11.71 10.11 11.70
C VAL A 174 12.16 11.47 12.26
N ALA A 175 13.46 11.69 12.38
CA ALA A 175 14.01 12.94 12.90
C ALA A 175 13.58 14.16 12.05
N VAL A 176 13.70 14.05 10.72
CA VAL A 176 13.29 15.11 9.78
C VAL A 176 11.78 15.37 9.88
N THR A 177 10.97 14.32 9.93
CA THR A 177 9.51 14.49 10.02
C THR A 177 9.07 15.06 11.37
N LEU A 178 9.77 14.75 12.46
CA LEU A 178 9.53 15.35 13.76
C LEU A 178 9.91 16.84 13.83
N LEU A 179 10.71 17.37 12.92
CA LEU A 179 10.96 18.82 12.81
C LEU A 179 9.72 19.59 12.32
N HIS A 180 8.76 18.90 11.70
CA HIS A 180 7.54 19.51 11.19
C HIS A 180 6.63 20.00 12.32
N LYS A 181 6.39 21.33 12.40
CA LYS A 181 5.64 21.96 13.49
C LYS A 181 4.20 21.44 13.63
N GLY A 182 3.50 21.23 12.50
CA GLY A 182 2.14 20.71 12.49
C GLY A 182 2.03 19.29 13.04
N LEU A 183 3.03 18.45 12.81
CA LEU A 183 3.07 17.08 13.33
C LEU A 183 3.29 17.07 14.85
N ARG A 184 4.21 17.90 15.36
CA ARG A 184 4.45 18.03 16.81
C ARG A 184 3.21 18.53 17.56
N ALA A 185 2.40 19.37 16.93
CA ALA A 185 1.15 19.85 17.51
C ALA A 185 0.05 18.76 17.55
N SER A 186 0.26 17.63 16.85
CA SER A 186 -0.71 16.52 16.78
C SER A 186 -0.08 15.19 17.21
N PRO A 187 0.07 14.90 18.50
CA PRO A 187 0.64 13.64 18.99
C PRO A 187 -0.14 12.41 18.51
N ALA A 188 -1.45 12.54 18.30
CA ALA A 188 -2.26 11.48 17.71
C ALA A 188 -1.78 11.08 16.31
N SER A 189 -1.35 12.03 15.47
CA SER A 189 -0.82 11.73 14.14
C SER A 189 0.52 10.98 14.23
N ILE A 190 1.38 11.31 15.20
CA ILE A 190 2.63 10.58 15.45
C ILE A 190 2.32 9.15 15.88
N PHE A 191 1.41 8.98 16.85
CA PHE A 191 1.02 7.67 17.35
C PHE A 191 0.46 6.78 16.22
N TRP A 192 -0.53 7.27 15.46
CA TRP A 192 -1.14 6.48 14.38
C TRP A 192 -0.19 6.24 13.21
N GLY A 193 0.72 7.17 12.92
CA GLY A 193 1.79 6.94 11.96
C GLY A 193 2.71 5.79 12.41
N ALA A 194 3.11 5.77 13.68
CA ALA A 194 3.92 4.69 14.24
C ALA A 194 3.16 3.34 14.22
N VAL A 195 1.86 3.32 14.54
CA VAL A 195 1.01 2.11 14.46
C VAL A 195 1.00 1.53 13.04
N VAL A 196 0.90 2.38 12.01
CA VAL A 196 0.98 1.93 10.61
C VAL A 196 2.34 1.31 10.30
N GLY A 197 3.43 1.93 10.74
CA GLY A 197 4.78 1.37 10.58
C GLY A 197 4.92 0.00 11.26
N VAL A 198 4.44 -0.13 12.51
CA VAL A 198 4.43 -1.39 13.26
C VAL A 198 3.58 -2.45 12.56
N ALA A 199 2.44 -2.09 11.96
CA ALA A 199 1.62 -3.02 11.19
C ALA A 199 2.39 -3.61 10.00
N VAL A 200 3.16 -2.79 9.26
CA VAL A 200 4.01 -3.27 8.16
C VAL A 200 5.09 -4.23 8.67
N VAL A 201 5.75 -3.88 9.78
CA VAL A 201 6.79 -4.72 10.41
C VAL A 201 6.21 -6.05 10.89
N SER A 202 5.01 -6.05 11.49
CA SER A 202 4.31 -7.26 11.93
C SER A 202 4.00 -8.20 10.76
N GLY A 203 3.67 -7.64 9.58
CA GLY A 203 3.47 -8.41 8.36
C GLY A 203 4.73 -9.16 7.94
N TRP A 204 5.89 -8.46 7.90
CA TRP A 204 7.18 -9.08 7.59
C TRP A 204 7.57 -10.16 8.60
N ALA A 205 7.49 -9.86 9.90
CA ALA A 205 7.86 -10.79 10.96
C ALA A 205 7.02 -12.07 10.93
N ALA A 206 5.70 -11.93 10.80
CA ALA A 206 4.79 -13.05 10.83
C ALA A 206 4.92 -13.95 9.59
N THR A 207 5.03 -13.35 8.39
CA THR A 207 5.19 -14.13 7.15
C THR A 207 6.54 -14.82 7.07
N GLN A 208 7.62 -14.20 7.56
CA GLN A 208 8.93 -14.82 7.68
C GLN A 208 8.90 -16.00 8.67
N TRP A 209 8.31 -15.79 9.85
CA TRP A 209 8.21 -16.86 10.85
C TRP A 209 7.46 -18.08 10.31
N ILE A 210 6.36 -17.85 9.60
CA ILE A 210 5.57 -18.93 8.99
C ILE A 210 6.34 -19.59 7.84
N SER A 211 7.06 -18.82 7.00
CA SER A 211 7.90 -19.37 5.93
C SER A 211 9.05 -20.21 6.47
N ALA A 212 9.64 -19.82 7.62
CA ALA A 212 10.74 -20.55 8.24
C ALA A 212 10.30 -21.83 8.97
N ASN A 213 9.09 -21.85 9.55
CA ASN A 213 8.59 -22.95 10.36
C ASN A 213 7.47 -23.78 9.69
N GLY A 214 6.96 -23.33 8.53
CA GLY A 214 5.93 -24.00 7.76
C GLY A 214 6.49 -25.07 6.81
N PHE A 215 5.61 -25.94 6.32
CA PHE A 215 5.96 -26.97 5.34
C PHE A 215 6.21 -26.38 3.94
N ASP A 216 5.56 -25.27 3.61
CA ASP A 216 5.73 -24.57 2.34
C ASP A 216 6.59 -23.31 2.53
N ARG A 217 7.69 -23.22 1.78
CA ARG A 217 8.49 -22.00 1.69
C ARG A 217 7.73 -20.93 0.89
N SER A 218 6.82 -20.26 1.54
CA SER A 218 6.08 -19.15 0.94
C SER A 218 6.93 -17.88 0.85
N ILE A 219 6.71 -17.09 -0.19
CA ILE A 219 7.34 -15.76 -0.34
C ILE A 219 6.97 -14.89 0.87
N VAL A 220 7.96 -14.19 1.42
CA VAL A 220 7.76 -13.28 2.54
C VAL A 220 7.12 -11.99 2.02
N ILE A 221 5.95 -11.66 2.55
CA ILE A 221 5.13 -10.52 2.11
C ILE A 221 4.70 -9.68 3.32
N SER A 222 4.40 -8.42 3.07
CA SER A 222 3.73 -7.55 4.03
C SER A 222 2.47 -6.94 3.41
N HIS A 223 1.86 -5.96 4.08
CA HIS A 223 0.56 -5.44 3.71
C HIS A 223 0.57 -4.75 2.35
N THR A 224 -0.32 -5.19 1.49
CA THR A 224 -0.72 -4.59 0.22
C THR A 224 -2.22 -4.86 0.04
N PHE A 225 -2.94 -4.15 -0.84
CA PHE A 225 -4.40 -4.27 -0.82
C PHE A 225 -5.03 -4.57 -2.18
N THR A 226 -4.44 -4.18 -3.30
CA THR A 226 -5.10 -4.39 -4.60
C THR A 226 -5.21 -5.86 -4.99
N ALA A 227 -4.11 -6.60 -5.00
CA ALA A 227 -4.11 -8.03 -5.28
C ALA A 227 -4.87 -8.82 -4.20
N PRO A 228 -4.67 -8.58 -2.89
CA PRO A 228 -5.42 -9.23 -1.82
C PRO A 228 -6.94 -9.03 -1.86
N VAL A 229 -7.44 -7.89 -2.34
CA VAL A 229 -8.89 -7.73 -2.55
C VAL A 229 -9.39 -8.70 -3.62
N GLY A 230 -8.67 -8.82 -4.74
CA GLY A 230 -9.00 -9.80 -5.78
C GLY A 230 -8.90 -11.25 -5.29
N GLU A 231 -7.86 -11.59 -4.52
CA GLU A 231 -7.72 -12.90 -3.85
C GLU A 231 -8.87 -13.17 -2.89
N THR A 232 -9.31 -12.17 -2.14
CA THR A 232 -10.44 -12.28 -1.21
C THR A 232 -11.74 -12.58 -1.96
N LEU A 233 -11.99 -11.89 -3.07
CA LEU A 233 -13.15 -12.15 -3.92
C LEU A 233 -13.10 -13.56 -4.50
N LEU A 234 -11.94 -13.99 -5.00
CA LEU A 234 -11.76 -15.34 -5.51
C LEU A 234 -11.97 -16.38 -4.41
N TYR A 235 -11.42 -16.16 -3.22
CA TYR A 235 -11.64 -17.05 -2.06
C TYR A 235 -13.12 -17.16 -1.70
N LEU A 236 -13.87 -16.06 -1.68
CA LEU A 236 -15.31 -16.10 -1.40
C LEU A 236 -16.10 -16.91 -2.45
N MET A 237 -15.63 -16.91 -3.71
CA MET A 237 -16.25 -17.66 -4.81
C MET A 237 -15.85 -19.14 -4.84
N THR A 238 -14.63 -19.48 -4.38
CA THR A 238 -14.01 -20.81 -4.56
C THR A 238 -13.41 -21.34 -3.25
N SER A 239 -14.04 -21.07 -2.11
CA SER A 239 -13.52 -21.39 -0.77
C SER A 239 -13.24 -22.88 -0.53
N SER A 240 -13.93 -23.78 -1.26
CA SER A 240 -13.72 -25.22 -1.14
C SER A 240 -12.38 -25.71 -1.71
N GLY A 241 -11.74 -24.93 -2.61
CA GLY A 241 -10.49 -25.30 -3.27
C GLY A 241 -9.30 -24.40 -2.93
N ASN A 242 -9.50 -23.35 -2.11
CA ASN A 242 -8.48 -22.36 -1.79
C ASN A 242 -8.28 -22.20 -0.27
N THR A 243 -7.03 -21.95 0.13
CA THR A 243 -6.69 -21.64 1.53
C THR A 243 -6.75 -20.12 1.77
N ILE A 244 -7.08 -19.72 3.00
CA ILE A 244 -7.08 -18.29 3.36
C ILE A 244 -5.64 -17.78 3.40
N SER A 245 -5.34 -16.78 2.55
CA SER A 245 -4.02 -16.16 2.45
C SER A 245 -3.80 -15.10 3.54
N PHE A 246 -2.54 -14.65 3.67
CA PHE A 246 -2.19 -13.46 4.47
C PHE A 246 -2.95 -12.22 3.98
N GLY A 247 -3.03 -12.06 2.66
CA GLY A 247 -3.74 -10.95 2.02
C GLY A 247 -5.22 -10.90 2.35
N THR A 248 -5.91 -12.04 2.28
CA THR A 248 -7.33 -12.16 2.67
C THR A 248 -7.54 -11.78 4.13
N GLY A 249 -6.65 -12.26 5.03
CA GLY A 249 -6.67 -11.86 6.44
C GLY A 249 -6.47 -10.36 6.62
N SER A 250 -5.54 -9.76 5.88
CA SER A 250 -5.25 -8.32 5.93
C SER A 250 -6.44 -7.47 5.47
N VAL A 251 -7.13 -7.86 4.40
CA VAL A 251 -8.35 -7.19 3.91
C VAL A 251 -9.46 -7.26 4.96
N ALA A 252 -9.75 -8.45 5.49
CA ALA A 252 -10.74 -8.63 6.56
C ALA A 252 -10.37 -7.79 7.79
N GLY A 253 -9.08 -7.78 8.17
CA GLY A 253 -8.57 -6.99 9.29
C GLY A 253 -8.82 -5.49 9.13
N VAL A 254 -8.54 -4.91 7.94
CA VAL A 254 -8.79 -3.48 7.68
C VAL A 254 -10.27 -3.15 7.81
N ILE A 255 -11.15 -3.99 7.29
CA ILE A 255 -12.61 -3.77 7.37
C ILE A 255 -13.06 -3.81 8.85
N LEU A 256 -12.64 -4.82 9.60
CA LEU A 256 -13.00 -4.98 11.03
C LEU A 256 -12.39 -3.86 11.88
N GLY A 257 -11.13 -3.50 11.65
CA GLY A 257 -10.48 -2.39 12.35
C GLY A 257 -11.13 -1.04 12.06
N ALA A 258 -11.53 -0.80 10.80
CA ALA A 258 -12.25 0.42 10.44
C ALA A 258 -13.67 0.45 11.03
N LEU A 259 -14.38 -0.68 11.04
CA LEU A 259 -15.67 -0.83 11.72
C LEU A 259 -15.56 -0.50 13.21
N ALA A 260 -14.59 -1.10 13.91
CA ALA A 260 -14.32 -0.81 15.31
C ALA A 260 -14.02 0.68 15.54
N GLY A 261 -13.18 1.29 14.70
CA GLY A 261 -12.87 2.71 14.74
C GLY A 261 -14.09 3.61 14.51
N CYS A 262 -15.01 3.20 13.63
CA CYS A 262 -16.28 3.90 13.39
C CYS A 262 -17.24 3.80 14.59
N LEU A 263 -17.35 2.63 15.20
CA LEU A 263 -18.16 2.42 16.40
C LEU A 263 -17.65 3.26 17.56
N ILE A 264 -16.32 3.30 17.78
CA ILE A 264 -15.70 4.14 18.84
C ILE A 264 -16.02 5.61 18.64
N LYS A 265 -16.03 6.11 17.38
CA LYS A 265 -16.33 7.53 17.07
C LYS A 265 -17.83 7.82 16.95
N GLY A 266 -18.70 6.83 16.95
CA GLY A 266 -20.14 7.01 16.73
C GLY A 266 -20.51 7.51 15.32
N HIS A 267 -19.65 7.30 14.31
CA HIS A 267 -19.83 7.82 12.95
C HIS A 267 -20.19 6.71 11.94
N MET A 268 -20.89 5.67 12.37
CA MET A 268 -21.37 4.65 11.46
C MET A 268 -22.59 5.18 10.70
N ARG A 269 -22.49 5.27 9.37
CA ARG A 269 -23.58 5.72 8.49
C ARG A 269 -23.58 4.85 7.25
N TRP A 270 -24.77 4.39 6.86
CA TRP A 270 -24.97 3.76 5.57
C TRP A 270 -25.07 4.86 4.51
N GLU A 271 -24.08 4.96 3.65
CA GLU A 271 -24.06 5.94 2.56
C GLU A 271 -24.27 5.19 1.24
N ALA A 272 -25.40 5.50 0.59
CA ALA A 272 -25.70 4.98 -0.74
C ALA A 272 -25.12 5.89 -1.84
N CYS A 273 -25.13 5.40 -3.08
CA CYS A 273 -24.75 6.18 -4.25
C CYS A 273 -25.92 7.06 -4.69
N GLU A 274 -25.78 8.37 -4.58
CA GLU A 274 -26.84 9.32 -4.97
C GLU A 274 -26.73 9.71 -6.45
N ASP A 275 -25.51 9.81 -7.01
CA ASP A 275 -25.27 10.20 -8.41
C ASP A 275 -24.66 9.05 -9.24
N PRO A 276 -25.39 8.50 -10.22
CA PRO A 276 -24.87 7.46 -11.12
C PRO A 276 -23.69 7.91 -11.98
N ARG A 277 -23.58 9.22 -12.29
CA ARG A 277 -22.46 9.75 -13.10
C ARG A 277 -21.17 9.73 -12.31
N GLU A 278 -21.24 10.11 -11.04
CA GLU A 278 -20.10 10.05 -10.13
C GLU A 278 -19.64 8.60 -9.91
N LEU A 279 -20.56 7.68 -9.67
CA LEU A 279 -20.24 6.26 -9.51
C LEU A 279 -19.54 5.71 -10.75
N ARG A 280 -20.04 6.01 -11.96
CA ARG A 280 -19.44 5.56 -13.23
C ARG A 280 -17.99 6.05 -13.37
N ARG A 281 -17.72 7.31 -13.02
CA ARG A 281 -16.37 7.89 -13.00
C ARG A 281 -15.47 7.16 -11.99
N GLN A 282 -15.97 6.96 -10.77
CA GLN A 282 -15.22 6.26 -9.70
C GLN A 282 -14.91 4.83 -10.05
N MET A 283 -15.84 4.11 -10.70
CA MET A 283 -15.59 2.74 -11.20
C MET A 283 -14.50 2.73 -12.27
N GLY A 284 -14.48 3.70 -13.20
CA GLY A 284 -13.39 3.86 -14.17
C GLY A 284 -12.04 4.07 -13.49
N GLY A 285 -12.00 4.91 -12.46
CA GLY A 285 -10.83 5.11 -11.62
C GLY A 285 -10.38 3.82 -10.89
N ALA A 286 -11.33 3.03 -10.40
CA ALA A 286 -11.06 1.73 -9.76
C ALA A 286 -10.43 0.71 -10.71
N VAL A 287 -10.88 0.66 -11.97
CA VAL A 287 -10.26 -0.18 -13.01
C VAL A 287 -8.80 0.22 -13.24
N LEU A 288 -8.53 1.51 -13.39
CA LEU A 288 -7.17 2.02 -13.57
C LEU A 288 -6.28 1.73 -12.34
N MET A 289 -6.82 1.87 -11.13
CA MET A 289 -6.08 1.48 -9.90
C MET A 289 -5.74 0.00 -9.88
N GLY A 290 -6.70 -0.87 -10.22
CA GLY A 290 -6.48 -2.32 -10.23
C GLY A 290 -5.37 -2.71 -11.20
N PHE A 291 -5.46 -2.25 -12.44
CA PHE A 291 -4.46 -2.51 -13.47
C PHE A 291 -3.10 -1.91 -13.12
N GLY A 292 -3.08 -0.62 -12.74
CA GLY A 292 -1.84 0.10 -12.39
C GLY A 292 -1.09 -0.53 -11.23
N ALA A 293 -1.80 -0.99 -10.19
CA ALA A 293 -1.18 -1.66 -9.04
C ALA A 293 -0.52 -2.99 -9.41
N VAL A 294 -1.10 -3.76 -10.33
CA VAL A 294 -0.53 -5.04 -10.77
C VAL A 294 0.71 -4.80 -11.63
N VAL A 295 0.68 -3.81 -12.52
CA VAL A 295 1.84 -3.41 -13.33
C VAL A 295 2.98 -2.91 -12.43
N ALA A 296 2.67 -2.07 -11.42
CA ALA A 296 3.64 -1.51 -10.48
C ALA A 296 4.10 -2.51 -9.39
N VAL A 297 3.56 -3.73 -9.38
CA VAL A 297 3.81 -4.74 -8.32
C VAL A 297 3.45 -4.21 -6.92
N GLY A 298 2.36 -3.46 -6.82
CA GLY A 298 1.85 -2.99 -5.52
C GLY A 298 1.07 -1.68 -5.61
N CYS A 299 0.22 -1.47 -4.61
CA CYS A 299 -0.57 -0.25 -4.43
C CYS A 299 0.21 0.82 -3.63
N SER A 300 -0.44 1.93 -3.29
CA SER A 300 0.17 2.99 -2.46
C SER A 300 0.70 2.48 -1.11
N VAL A 301 0.06 1.51 -0.46
CA VAL A 301 0.56 0.88 0.77
C VAL A 301 1.66 -0.14 0.44
N GLY A 302 1.45 -0.98 -0.59
CA GLY A 302 2.42 -2.00 -0.99
C GLY A 302 3.76 -1.40 -1.42
N GLN A 303 3.77 -0.43 -2.33
CA GLN A 303 5.00 0.24 -2.79
C GLN A 303 5.42 1.36 -1.83
N GLY A 304 4.47 2.15 -1.34
CA GLY A 304 4.78 3.31 -0.51
C GLY A 304 5.20 2.98 0.92
N LEU A 305 4.80 1.85 1.49
CA LEU A 305 5.20 1.43 2.84
C LEU A 305 5.97 0.12 2.82
N SER A 306 5.39 -0.97 2.30
CA SER A 306 6.01 -2.30 2.39
C SER A 306 7.29 -2.41 1.56
N ALA A 307 7.29 -2.04 0.28
CA ALA A 307 8.50 -2.05 -0.55
C ALA A 307 9.52 -1.00 -0.09
N PHE A 308 9.04 0.16 0.37
CA PHE A 308 9.94 1.20 0.89
C PHE A 308 10.62 0.78 2.19
N SER A 309 9.94 0.01 3.06
CA SER A 309 10.53 -0.49 4.31
C SER A 309 11.70 -1.46 4.12
N VAL A 310 11.82 -2.08 2.95
CA VAL A 310 12.97 -2.90 2.53
C VAL A 310 13.91 -2.15 1.58
N LEU A 311 13.69 -0.85 1.35
CA LEU A 311 14.46 0.01 0.45
C LEU A 311 14.60 -0.57 -0.97
N ALA A 312 13.52 -1.19 -1.52
CA ALA A 312 13.50 -1.66 -2.90
C ALA A 312 13.62 -0.48 -3.89
N TYR A 313 14.33 -0.66 -5.02
CA TYR A 313 14.47 0.38 -6.05
C TYR A 313 13.12 0.86 -6.61
N SER A 314 12.15 -0.05 -6.70
CA SER A 314 10.80 0.26 -7.18
C SER A 314 10.07 1.26 -6.31
N ALA A 315 10.29 1.24 -5.00
CA ALA A 315 9.49 1.98 -4.02
C ALA A 315 9.50 3.50 -4.20
N PRO A 316 10.65 4.20 -4.22
CA PRO A 316 10.67 5.66 -4.38
C PRO A 316 10.17 6.09 -5.75
N VAL A 317 10.50 5.35 -6.82
CA VAL A 317 10.07 5.67 -8.18
C VAL A 317 8.57 5.51 -8.33
N THR A 318 8.03 4.37 -7.90
CA THR A 318 6.60 4.11 -7.99
C THR A 318 5.79 5.07 -7.11
N LEU A 319 6.25 5.36 -5.88
CA LEU A 319 5.57 6.31 -5.00
C LEU A 319 5.54 7.72 -5.60
N ALA A 320 6.65 8.20 -6.15
CA ALA A 320 6.70 9.48 -6.86
C ALA A 320 5.72 9.51 -8.04
N CYS A 321 5.67 8.44 -8.85
CA CYS A 321 4.74 8.33 -9.97
C CYS A 321 3.28 8.26 -9.51
N ILE A 322 2.98 7.58 -8.39
CA ILE A 322 1.64 7.57 -7.78
C ILE A 322 1.22 8.99 -7.38
N VAL A 323 2.12 9.74 -6.72
CA VAL A 323 1.84 11.14 -6.34
C VAL A 323 1.62 12.00 -7.57
N LEU A 324 2.47 11.91 -8.58
CA LEU A 324 2.32 12.66 -9.84
C LEU A 324 1.02 12.32 -10.56
N GLY A 325 0.69 11.03 -10.70
CA GLY A 325 -0.56 10.58 -11.30
C GLY A 325 -1.79 11.09 -10.53
N ALA A 326 -1.74 11.08 -9.20
CA ALA A 326 -2.81 11.62 -8.37
C ALA A 326 -2.97 13.14 -8.54
N VAL A 327 -1.88 13.89 -8.59
CA VAL A 327 -1.92 15.35 -8.83
C VAL A 327 -2.52 15.67 -10.21
N ILE A 328 -2.14 14.92 -11.25
CA ILE A 328 -2.73 15.08 -12.60
C ILE A 328 -4.23 14.81 -12.55
N GLY A 329 -4.67 13.74 -11.92
CA GLY A 329 -6.09 13.40 -11.79
C GLY A 329 -6.87 14.43 -10.97
N LEU A 330 -6.32 14.92 -9.84
CA LEU A 330 -6.94 15.96 -9.02
C LEU A 330 -7.08 17.28 -9.81
N ARG A 331 -6.02 17.66 -10.54
CA ARG A 331 -6.07 18.86 -11.40
C ARG A 331 -7.18 18.75 -12.44
N GLN A 332 -7.29 17.60 -13.10
CA GLN A 332 -8.32 17.39 -14.11
C GLN A 332 -9.74 17.42 -13.52
N LEU A 333 -9.92 16.95 -12.28
CA LEU A 333 -11.21 17.01 -11.59
C LEU A 333 -11.64 18.46 -11.28
N VAL A 334 -10.68 19.34 -10.98
CA VAL A 334 -10.96 20.77 -10.71
C VAL A 334 -11.16 21.56 -11.99
N GLU A 335 -10.29 21.38 -12.99
CA GLU A 335 -10.34 22.11 -14.26
C GLU A 335 -11.45 21.60 -15.21
N GLY A 336 -12.02 20.42 -14.93
CA GLY A 336 -13.01 19.74 -15.76
C GLY A 336 -12.40 18.95 -16.92
N PHE A 337 -13.20 18.02 -17.47
CA PHE A 337 -12.83 17.22 -18.64
C PHE A 337 -12.95 17.97 -19.98
N SER A 338 -13.37 19.24 -19.95
CA SER A 338 -13.76 20.03 -21.13
C SER A 338 -12.62 20.81 -21.80
N ARG A 339 -11.37 20.63 -21.39
CA ARG A 339 -10.19 21.31 -22.00
C ARG A 339 -9.36 20.42 -22.93
N ILE A 340 -9.99 19.44 -23.56
CA ILE A 340 -9.39 18.68 -24.66
C ILE A 340 -10.21 18.96 -25.93
N ASP A 341 -10.25 20.23 -26.32
CA ASP A 341 -10.64 20.69 -27.66
C ASP A 341 -9.54 21.63 -28.19
#